data_72cf7d141f0de898a78a7bf0f5ed977e
#
_entry.id   72cf7d141f0de898a78a7bf0f5ed977e
#
_cell.length_a   1.000
_cell.length_b   1.000
_cell.length_c   1.000
_cell.angle_alpha   90.00
_cell.angle_beta   90.00
_cell.angle_gamma   90.00
#
_symmetry.space_group_name_H-M   'P 1'
#
loop_
_entity.id
_entity.type
_entity.pdbx_description
1 polymer ?
#
loop_
_entity_poly.entity_id
_entity_poly.type
_entity_poly.pdbx_seq_one_letter_code
_entity_poly.pdbx_strand_id
1 'polypeptide(L)'
;KLAEKGFEDYMLQGPYAALDAIEQATGEKGANVIGYCLGGTLLAIAAAAMARDGDERLQSLTLLASETDFRESGEIALFIDDSQLAWLEAGMWDKGYLDGKQMAGAFQMLNSRDLIWSRRVREYLLGERQTFNDLMAWNADVTRMPYRMHSEYLRRLYLDNDLAEGRYRVGGRPVALADIEVPMFIVGTVRDHVAPWPSVYKMHLLSDAELTFVLTSGGHNAGVVSEPGHPRRSFQIATRAAGDRYIDPQLWRAETPMNEGSWWPAWQQWLAQRSAGRVAPPAMGGTQAPLGDAPGTYVAMR
;
A
#
# COMPACT_ATOMS: atom_id res chain seq x y z
N LYS A 1 -23.43 -5.84 -8.61
CA LYS A 1 -22.70 -5.87 -9.91
C LYS A 1 -21.20 -6.11 -9.77
N LEU A 2 -20.58 -5.68 -8.66
CA LEU A 2 -19.14 -5.77 -8.45
C LEU A 2 -18.71 -6.89 -7.50
N ALA A 3 -19.63 -7.62 -6.89
CA ALA A 3 -19.36 -8.65 -5.88
C ALA A 3 -18.34 -9.72 -6.35
N GLU A 4 -18.37 -10.06 -7.64
CA GLU A 4 -17.52 -11.07 -8.27
C GLU A 4 -16.17 -10.54 -8.76
N LYS A 5 -15.86 -9.26 -8.53
CA LYS A 5 -14.58 -8.69 -8.90
C LYS A 5 -13.50 -9.13 -7.90
N GLY A 6 -12.44 -9.77 -8.41
CA GLY A 6 -11.30 -10.23 -7.65
C GLY A 6 -10.07 -9.34 -7.80
N PHE A 7 -8.95 -9.72 -7.21
CA PHE A 7 -7.67 -8.99 -7.31
C PHE A 7 -7.20 -8.80 -8.74
N GLU A 8 -7.35 -9.82 -9.58
CA GLU A 8 -6.94 -9.76 -10.99
C GLU A 8 -7.76 -8.72 -11.77
N ASP A 9 -9.06 -8.59 -11.50
CA ASP A 9 -9.88 -7.54 -12.09
C ASP A 9 -9.37 -6.14 -11.72
N TYR A 10 -9.02 -5.94 -10.45
CA TYR A 10 -8.47 -4.66 -9.97
C TYR A 10 -7.09 -4.38 -10.57
N MET A 11 -6.25 -5.41 -10.74
CA MET A 11 -4.97 -5.28 -11.40
C MET A 11 -5.11 -4.82 -12.85
N LEU A 12 -6.01 -5.47 -13.61
CA LEU A 12 -6.24 -5.16 -15.03
C LEU A 12 -6.92 -3.81 -15.23
N GLN A 13 -7.95 -3.51 -14.42
CA GLN A 13 -8.74 -2.28 -14.52
C GLN A 13 -8.12 -1.08 -13.77
N GLY A 14 -7.12 -1.31 -12.93
CA GLY A 14 -6.36 -0.31 -12.19
C GLY A 14 -4.99 -0.06 -12.83
N PRO A 15 -3.90 -0.66 -12.30
CA PRO A 15 -2.53 -0.38 -12.73
C PRO A 15 -2.31 -0.52 -14.24
N TYR A 16 -2.80 -1.61 -14.87
CA TYR A 16 -2.62 -1.82 -16.30
C TYR A 16 -3.36 -0.77 -17.13
N ALA A 17 -4.63 -0.53 -16.82
CA ALA A 17 -5.40 0.51 -17.51
C ALA A 17 -4.84 1.92 -17.30
N ALA A 18 -4.24 2.18 -16.12
CA ALA A 18 -3.58 3.46 -15.85
C ALA A 18 -2.31 3.62 -16.71
N LEU A 19 -1.51 2.57 -16.88
CA LEU A 19 -0.34 2.60 -17.75
C LEU A 19 -0.74 2.84 -19.21
N ASP A 20 -1.80 2.17 -19.71
CA ASP A 20 -2.33 2.40 -21.03
C ASP A 20 -2.80 3.86 -21.23
N ALA A 21 -3.48 4.42 -20.23
CA ALA A 21 -3.93 5.81 -20.25
C ALA A 21 -2.76 6.82 -20.22
N ILE A 22 -1.70 6.52 -19.46
CA ILE A 22 -0.48 7.35 -19.42
C ILE A 22 0.19 7.35 -20.79
N GLU A 23 0.37 6.19 -21.42
CA GLU A 23 0.96 6.10 -22.76
C GLU A 23 0.12 6.86 -23.79
N GLN A 24 -1.19 6.72 -23.75
CA GLN A 24 -2.10 7.47 -24.65
C GLN A 24 -2.02 8.99 -24.44
N ALA A 25 -1.90 9.45 -23.18
CA ALA A 25 -1.91 10.87 -22.88
C ALA A 25 -0.57 11.54 -23.11
N THR A 26 0.55 10.84 -22.88
CA THR A 26 1.89 11.42 -22.85
C THR A 26 2.79 10.93 -23.99
N GLY A 27 2.49 9.79 -24.58
CA GLY A 27 3.37 9.07 -25.52
C GLY A 27 4.51 8.32 -24.83
N GLU A 28 4.63 8.42 -23.50
CA GLU A 28 5.67 7.75 -22.70
C GLU A 28 5.22 6.33 -22.34
N LYS A 29 6.08 5.35 -22.59
CA LYS A 29 5.80 3.94 -22.30
C LYS A 29 6.13 3.57 -20.87
N GLY A 30 7.13 4.22 -20.26
CA GLY A 30 7.60 3.91 -18.92
C GLY A 30 6.99 4.80 -17.84
N ALA A 31 6.67 4.24 -16.68
CA ALA A 31 6.17 4.96 -15.54
C ALA A 31 6.86 4.58 -14.23
N ASN A 32 7.12 5.57 -13.37
CA ASN A 32 7.40 5.35 -11.96
C ASN A 32 6.07 5.16 -11.23
N VAL A 33 5.89 4.04 -10.54
CA VAL A 33 4.60 3.67 -9.95
C VAL A 33 4.65 3.64 -8.43
N ILE A 34 3.53 4.01 -7.80
CA ILE A 34 3.41 4.09 -6.35
C ILE A 34 2.17 3.35 -5.89
N GLY A 35 2.32 2.50 -4.89
CA GLY A 35 1.22 1.84 -4.19
C GLY A 35 1.27 2.06 -2.69
N TYR A 36 0.12 2.30 -2.08
CA TYR A 36 -0.01 2.47 -0.64
C TYR A 36 -0.87 1.37 -0.04
N CYS A 37 -0.41 0.78 1.07
CA CYS A 37 -1.12 -0.27 1.82
C CYS A 37 -1.51 -1.43 0.89
N LEU A 38 -2.79 -1.84 0.87
CA LEU A 38 -3.33 -2.85 -0.05
C LEU A 38 -3.06 -2.53 -1.52
N GLY A 39 -3.10 -1.24 -1.89
CA GLY A 39 -2.75 -0.79 -3.24
C GLY A 39 -1.30 -1.08 -3.61
N GLY A 40 -0.39 -1.04 -2.63
CA GLY A 40 1.01 -1.43 -2.83
C GLY A 40 1.18 -2.94 -2.97
N THR A 41 0.45 -3.74 -2.20
CA THR A 41 0.42 -5.20 -2.36
C THR A 41 -0.09 -5.59 -3.76
N LEU A 42 -1.21 -4.99 -4.20
CA LEU A 42 -1.75 -5.19 -5.55
C LEU A 42 -0.73 -4.81 -6.62
N LEU A 43 -0.03 -3.69 -6.42
CA LEU A 43 0.98 -3.20 -7.35
C LEU A 43 2.22 -4.12 -7.39
N ALA A 44 2.64 -4.69 -6.26
CA ALA A 44 3.72 -5.68 -6.21
C ALA A 44 3.35 -6.97 -6.97
N ILE A 45 2.09 -7.44 -6.84
CA ILE A 45 1.56 -8.57 -7.62
C ILE A 45 1.57 -8.23 -9.12
N ALA A 46 1.11 -7.03 -9.48
CA ALA A 46 1.11 -6.57 -10.87
C ALA A 46 2.54 -6.46 -11.43
N ALA A 47 3.48 -5.89 -10.67
CA ALA A 47 4.88 -5.78 -11.07
C ALA A 47 5.53 -7.15 -11.31
N ALA A 48 5.29 -8.12 -10.42
CA ALA A 48 5.77 -9.49 -10.59
C ALA A 48 5.15 -10.17 -11.81
N ALA A 49 3.86 -9.96 -12.07
CA ALA A 49 3.20 -10.48 -13.26
C ALA A 49 3.74 -9.85 -14.55
N MET A 50 3.96 -8.52 -14.55
CA MET A 50 4.55 -7.79 -15.68
C MET A 50 5.98 -8.26 -15.97
N ALA A 51 6.82 -8.38 -14.95
CA ALA A 51 8.19 -8.90 -15.09
C ALA A 51 8.20 -10.31 -15.67
N ARG A 52 7.41 -11.23 -15.12
CA ARG A 52 7.24 -12.60 -15.66
C ARG A 52 6.82 -12.60 -17.15
N ASP A 53 5.97 -11.67 -17.54
CA ASP A 53 5.38 -11.62 -18.88
C ASP A 53 6.18 -10.73 -19.86
N GLY A 54 7.30 -10.14 -19.42
CA GLY A 54 8.17 -9.29 -20.25
C GLY A 54 7.58 -7.91 -20.54
N ASP A 55 6.69 -7.41 -19.67
CA ASP A 55 6.15 -6.04 -19.76
C ASP A 55 7.08 -5.06 -19.04
N GLU A 56 7.82 -4.26 -19.79
CA GLU A 56 8.87 -3.34 -19.31
C GLU A 56 8.36 -1.92 -19.01
N ARG A 57 7.06 -1.71 -18.90
CA ARG A 57 6.48 -0.36 -18.67
C ARG A 57 6.74 0.20 -17.28
N LEU A 58 7.17 -0.61 -16.31
CA LEU A 58 7.58 -0.12 -14.99
C LEU A 58 9.04 0.34 -15.01
N GLN A 59 9.30 1.57 -14.56
CA GLN A 59 10.66 2.11 -14.42
C GLN A 59 11.16 2.02 -12.97
N SER A 60 10.28 2.16 -12.01
CA SER A 60 10.55 1.97 -10.60
C SER A 60 9.25 1.69 -9.83
N LEU A 61 9.40 1.10 -8.65
CA LEU A 61 8.29 0.73 -7.77
C LEU A 61 8.45 1.39 -6.40
N THR A 62 7.48 2.19 -5.99
CA THR A 62 7.40 2.72 -4.62
C THR A 62 6.29 2.03 -3.85
N LEU A 63 6.60 1.41 -2.72
CA LEU A 63 5.65 0.73 -1.83
C LEU A 63 5.59 1.45 -0.48
N LEU A 64 4.44 2.00 -0.14
CA LEU A 64 4.23 2.75 1.10
C LEU A 64 3.40 1.92 2.07
N ALA A 65 3.99 1.52 3.20
CA ALA A 65 3.34 0.72 4.25
C ALA A 65 2.56 -0.49 3.68
N SER A 66 3.21 -1.24 2.79
CA SER A 66 2.61 -2.34 2.02
C SER A 66 3.27 -3.66 2.38
N GLU A 67 2.47 -4.66 2.73
CA GLU A 67 2.95 -6.00 3.03
C GLU A 67 2.99 -6.85 1.76
N THR A 68 4.02 -7.68 1.66
CA THR A 68 4.18 -8.72 0.63
C THR A 68 4.42 -10.10 1.23
N ASP A 69 4.71 -10.16 2.52
CA ASP A 69 4.71 -11.35 3.37
C ASP A 69 3.85 -11.07 4.61
N PHE A 70 2.80 -11.86 4.80
CA PHE A 70 1.77 -11.64 5.82
C PHE A 70 1.94 -12.49 7.08
N ARG A 71 3.05 -13.23 7.24
CA ARG A 71 3.30 -14.07 8.43
C ARG A 71 3.42 -13.28 9.73
N GLU A 72 3.85 -12.02 9.64
CA GLU A 72 4.01 -11.12 10.78
C GLU A 72 3.15 -9.86 10.62
N SER A 73 1.93 -10.03 10.12
CA SER A 73 0.96 -8.95 9.89
C SER A 73 0.35 -8.34 11.18
N GLY A 74 0.98 -8.63 12.33
CA GLY A 74 0.59 -8.03 13.60
C GLY A 74 -0.72 -8.58 14.16
N GLU A 75 -1.44 -7.72 14.89
CA GLU A 75 -2.66 -8.13 15.61
C GLU A 75 -3.82 -8.52 14.70
N ILE A 76 -3.82 -8.09 13.44
CA ILE A 76 -4.86 -8.47 12.49
C ILE A 76 -4.88 -9.98 12.22
N ALA A 77 -3.74 -10.64 12.31
CA ALA A 77 -3.64 -12.09 12.16
C ALA A 77 -4.48 -12.86 13.21
N LEU A 78 -4.75 -12.27 14.38
CA LEU A 78 -5.57 -12.88 15.42
C LEU A 78 -7.05 -13.04 15.01
N PHE A 79 -7.48 -12.34 13.98
CA PHE A 79 -8.85 -12.37 13.46
C PHE A 79 -8.96 -13.15 12.13
N ILE A 80 -7.87 -13.84 11.73
CA ILE A 80 -7.82 -14.52 10.44
C ILE A 80 -7.51 -16.00 10.66
N ASP A 81 -8.56 -16.79 10.67
CA ASP A 81 -8.55 -18.25 10.60
C ASP A 81 -9.72 -18.74 9.71
N ASP A 82 -9.73 -20.02 9.36
CA ASP A 82 -10.75 -20.60 8.48
C ASP A 82 -12.18 -20.36 8.97
N SER A 83 -12.41 -20.47 10.28
CA SER A 83 -13.76 -20.32 10.88
C SER A 83 -14.23 -18.87 10.84
N GLN A 84 -13.34 -17.94 11.18
CA GLN A 84 -13.64 -16.50 11.13
C GLN A 84 -13.85 -16.02 9.70
N LEU A 85 -13.04 -16.50 8.76
CA LEU A 85 -13.21 -16.18 7.34
C LEU A 85 -14.52 -16.74 6.79
N ALA A 86 -14.87 -17.98 7.10
CA ALA A 86 -16.15 -18.57 6.68
C ALA A 86 -17.34 -17.77 7.22
N TRP A 87 -17.27 -17.33 8.49
CA TRP A 87 -18.31 -16.48 9.09
C TRP A 87 -18.40 -15.11 8.40
N LEU A 88 -17.27 -14.48 8.11
CA LEU A 88 -17.20 -13.20 7.43
C LEU A 88 -17.75 -13.30 6.00
N GLU A 89 -17.37 -14.35 5.29
CA GLU A 89 -17.84 -14.64 3.92
C GLU A 89 -19.36 -14.86 3.88
N ALA A 90 -19.90 -15.62 4.83
CA ALA A 90 -21.35 -15.79 4.97
C ALA A 90 -22.07 -14.45 5.20
N GLY A 91 -21.50 -13.57 6.01
CA GLY A 91 -22.03 -12.23 6.26
C GLY A 91 -21.97 -11.28 5.05
N MET A 92 -21.01 -11.48 4.16
CA MET A 92 -20.84 -10.69 2.92
C MET A 92 -21.65 -11.24 1.74
N TRP A 93 -22.05 -12.52 1.79
CA TRP A 93 -22.66 -13.23 0.65
C TRP A 93 -23.85 -12.50 0.03
N ASP A 94 -24.83 -12.13 0.84
CA ASP A 94 -26.05 -11.48 0.34
C ASP A 94 -25.82 -10.03 -0.10
N LYS A 95 -24.92 -9.31 0.57
CA LYS A 95 -24.64 -7.90 0.29
C LYS A 95 -23.63 -7.70 -0.83
N GLY A 96 -22.73 -8.65 -1.04
CA GLY A 96 -21.64 -8.59 -1.97
C GLY A 96 -20.43 -7.75 -1.51
N TYR A 97 -20.40 -7.31 -0.24
CA TYR A 97 -19.31 -6.53 0.38
C TYR A 97 -19.39 -6.55 1.91
N LEU A 98 -18.30 -6.19 2.58
CA LEU A 98 -18.28 -5.91 4.02
C LEU A 98 -18.72 -4.47 4.29
N ASP A 99 -19.62 -4.30 5.27
CA ASP A 99 -20.07 -2.97 5.68
C ASP A 99 -18.93 -2.18 6.36
N GLY A 100 -18.82 -0.89 6.03
CA GLY A 100 -17.78 -0.01 6.60
C GLY A 100 -17.81 0.09 8.13
N LYS A 101 -18.99 -0.06 8.77
CA LYS A 101 -19.09 -0.08 10.24
C LYS A 101 -18.49 -1.35 10.84
N GLN A 102 -18.66 -2.50 10.19
CA GLN A 102 -18.07 -3.76 10.62
C GLN A 102 -16.53 -3.69 10.48
N MET A 103 -16.05 -3.17 9.36
CA MET A 103 -14.61 -2.94 9.13
C MET A 103 -14.02 -1.98 10.17
N ALA A 104 -14.66 -0.84 10.40
CA ALA A 104 -14.21 0.13 11.41
C ALA A 104 -14.18 -0.47 12.82
N GLY A 105 -15.15 -1.33 13.15
CA GLY A 105 -15.18 -2.06 14.41
C GLY A 105 -13.96 -2.98 14.59
N ALA A 106 -13.60 -3.74 13.56
CA ALA A 106 -12.41 -4.59 13.57
C ALA A 106 -11.12 -3.77 13.80
N PHE A 107 -10.92 -2.68 13.05
CA PHE A 107 -9.76 -1.81 13.22
C PHE A 107 -9.71 -1.12 14.59
N GLN A 108 -10.85 -0.74 15.17
CA GLN A 108 -10.90 -0.20 16.54
C GLN A 108 -10.50 -1.24 17.59
N MET A 109 -10.83 -2.51 17.37
CA MET A 109 -10.40 -3.60 18.26
C MET A 109 -8.91 -3.85 18.20
N LEU A 110 -8.29 -3.79 17.00
CA LEU A 110 -6.84 -3.95 16.81
C LEU A 110 -6.00 -2.95 17.62
N ASN A 111 -6.49 -1.73 17.80
CA ASN A 111 -5.82 -0.72 18.61
C ASN A 111 -6.78 -0.09 19.62
N SER A 112 -7.48 -0.94 20.36
CA SER A 112 -8.52 -0.53 21.32
C SER A 112 -8.01 0.42 22.39
N ARG A 113 -6.76 0.27 22.83
CA ARG A 113 -6.14 1.16 23.81
C ARG A 113 -6.14 2.61 23.33
N ASP A 114 -5.65 2.86 22.11
CA ASP A 114 -5.48 4.23 21.61
C ASP A 114 -6.75 4.77 20.94
N LEU A 115 -7.49 3.94 20.21
CA LEU A 115 -8.66 4.37 19.47
C LEU A 115 -9.95 4.43 20.31
N ILE A 116 -10.05 3.61 21.35
CA ILE A 116 -11.23 3.56 22.22
C ILE A 116 -10.92 4.16 23.59
N TRP A 117 -10.02 3.53 24.35
CA TRP A 117 -9.83 3.85 25.77
C TRP A 117 -9.12 5.18 25.99
N SER A 118 -8.01 5.45 25.33
CA SER A 118 -7.30 6.73 25.47
C SER A 118 -8.17 7.91 25.02
N ARG A 119 -8.98 7.71 23.97
CA ARG A 119 -9.94 8.71 23.51
C ARG A 119 -11.03 8.95 24.56
N ARG A 120 -11.62 7.89 25.13
CA ARG A 120 -12.64 7.99 26.18
C ARG A 120 -12.12 8.72 27.41
N VAL A 121 -10.89 8.43 27.83
CA VAL A 121 -10.26 9.13 28.96
C VAL A 121 -10.12 10.63 28.67
N ARG A 122 -9.58 10.99 27.50
CA ARG A 122 -9.39 12.41 27.14
C ARG A 122 -10.72 13.15 26.99
N GLU A 123 -11.63 12.63 26.17
CA GLU A 123 -12.88 13.32 25.86
C GLU A 123 -13.86 13.35 27.04
N TYR A 124 -14.03 12.23 27.72
CA TYR A 124 -15.04 12.10 28.79
C TYR A 124 -14.52 12.50 30.17
N LEU A 125 -13.32 12.04 30.55
CA LEU A 125 -12.77 12.32 31.90
C LEU A 125 -12.02 13.64 31.95
N LEU A 126 -11.26 14.01 30.92
CA LEU A 126 -10.45 15.24 30.93
C LEU A 126 -11.13 16.40 30.19
N GLY A 127 -12.25 16.17 29.51
CA GLY A 127 -12.96 17.21 28.74
C GLY A 127 -12.22 17.71 27.49
N GLU A 128 -11.15 17.03 27.10
CA GLU A 128 -10.34 17.38 25.92
C GLU A 128 -11.01 16.89 24.64
N ARG A 129 -11.70 17.78 23.93
CA ARG A 129 -12.29 17.43 22.63
C ARG A 129 -11.24 17.39 21.54
N GLN A 130 -11.16 16.30 20.83
CA GLN A 130 -10.30 16.18 19.64
C GLN A 130 -10.93 16.96 18.47
N THR A 131 -10.14 17.87 17.89
CA THR A 131 -10.56 18.59 16.68
C THR A 131 -10.52 17.65 15.49
N PHE A 132 -11.58 17.59 14.72
CA PHE A 132 -11.65 16.83 13.46
C PHE A 132 -10.73 17.46 12.42
N ASN A 133 -9.88 16.68 11.79
CA ASN A 133 -8.92 17.14 10.79
C ASN A 133 -9.07 16.39 9.46
N ASP A 134 -8.38 16.87 8.42
CA ASP A 134 -8.49 16.34 7.05
C ASP A 134 -8.13 14.87 6.94
N LEU A 135 -7.12 14.40 7.71
CA LEU A 135 -6.74 12.99 7.74
C LEU A 135 -7.84 12.11 8.35
N MET A 136 -8.53 12.63 9.37
CA MET A 136 -9.69 11.95 9.96
C MET A 136 -10.88 11.92 9.00
N ALA A 137 -11.09 13.00 8.23
CA ALA A 137 -12.13 13.07 7.21
C ALA A 137 -11.85 12.04 6.10
N TRP A 138 -10.62 11.98 5.61
CA TRP A 138 -10.20 10.99 4.62
C TRP A 138 -10.37 9.55 5.12
N ASN A 139 -9.98 9.24 6.36
CA ASN A 139 -10.19 7.92 6.95
C ASN A 139 -11.67 7.54 7.13
N ALA A 140 -12.56 8.53 7.30
CA ALA A 140 -13.99 8.30 7.45
C ALA A 140 -14.69 8.06 6.11
N ASP A 141 -14.07 8.43 4.99
CA ASP A 141 -14.58 8.22 3.62
C ASP A 141 -14.22 6.82 3.12
N VAL A 142 -14.99 5.84 3.58
CA VAL A 142 -14.71 4.41 3.41
C VAL A 142 -15.13 3.92 2.04
N THR A 143 -14.21 3.29 1.31
CA THR A 143 -14.48 2.51 0.10
C THR A 143 -14.68 1.03 0.44
N ARG A 144 -15.67 0.39 -0.19
CA ARG A 144 -16.02 -1.01 0.06
C ARG A 144 -15.27 -1.91 -0.91
N MET A 145 -14.67 -2.98 -0.40
CA MET A 145 -14.13 -4.03 -1.25
C MET A 145 -15.25 -4.99 -1.68
N PRO A 146 -15.27 -5.44 -2.95
CA PRO A 146 -16.15 -6.52 -3.37
C PRO A 146 -15.92 -7.79 -2.58
N TYR A 147 -16.98 -8.59 -2.40
CA TYR A 147 -16.95 -9.86 -1.70
C TYR A 147 -15.76 -10.75 -2.13
N ARG A 148 -15.63 -11.00 -3.44
CA ARG A 148 -14.59 -11.88 -3.98
C ARG A 148 -13.19 -11.35 -3.70
N MET A 149 -12.93 -10.07 -4.00
CA MET A 149 -11.63 -9.47 -3.72
C MET A 149 -11.27 -9.54 -2.24
N HIS A 150 -12.24 -9.26 -1.36
CA HIS A 150 -12.02 -9.28 0.08
C HIS A 150 -11.69 -10.69 0.59
N SER A 151 -12.47 -11.69 0.15
CA SER A 151 -12.22 -13.09 0.48
C SER A 151 -10.85 -13.56 -0.04
N GLU A 152 -10.51 -13.27 -1.31
CA GLU A 152 -9.21 -13.58 -1.89
C GLU A 152 -8.06 -12.93 -1.10
N TYR A 153 -8.22 -11.68 -0.68
CA TYR A 153 -7.24 -10.95 0.12
C TYR A 153 -6.95 -11.67 1.45
N LEU A 154 -7.99 -11.95 2.20
CA LEU A 154 -7.84 -12.57 3.52
C LEU A 154 -7.33 -14.01 3.43
N ARG A 155 -7.85 -14.81 2.50
CA ARG A 155 -7.43 -16.22 2.36
C ARG A 155 -6.03 -16.33 1.77
N ARG A 156 -5.82 -15.77 0.58
CA ARG A 156 -4.59 -16.03 -0.17
C ARG A 156 -3.38 -15.28 0.34
N LEU A 157 -3.57 -14.09 0.94
CA LEU A 157 -2.46 -13.29 1.43
C LEU A 157 -2.26 -13.47 2.94
N TYR A 158 -3.29 -13.25 3.77
CA TYR A 158 -3.12 -13.39 5.21
C TYR A 158 -3.06 -14.85 5.70
N LEU A 159 -4.01 -15.70 5.28
CA LEU A 159 -4.08 -17.08 5.79
C LEU A 159 -3.00 -17.96 5.16
N ASP A 160 -2.92 -17.96 3.83
CA ASP A 160 -2.07 -18.90 3.07
C ASP A 160 -0.69 -18.30 2.74
N ASN A 161 -0.52 -16.97 2.82
CA ASN A 161 0.71 -16.25 2.45
C ASN A 161 1.22 -16.57 1.03
N ASP A 162 0.30 -16.81 0.09
CA ASP A 162 0.59 -17.32 -1.25
C ASP A 162 1.58 -16.46 -2.03
N LEU A 163 1.59 -15.13 -1.79
CA LEU A 163 2.46 -14.21 -2.52
C LEU A 163 3.94 -14.43 -2.16
N ALA A 164 4.27 -14.43 -0.87
CA ALA A 164 5.63 -14.67 -0.40
C ALA A 164 6.11 -16.09 -0.68
N GLU A 165 5.18 -17.05 -0.74
CA GLU A 165 5.46 -18.46 -1.02
C GLU A 165 5.53 -18.79 -2.54
N GLY A 166 5.36 -17.78 -3.42
CA GLY A 166 5.38 -17.98 -4.88
C GLY A 166 4.21 -18.81 -5.43
N ARG A 167 3.13 -18.94 -4.66
CA ARG A 167 1.93 -19.68 -5.08
C ARG A 167 0.82 -18.80 -5.62
N TYR A 168 0.91 -17.48 -5.43
CA TYR A 168 -0.08 -16.53 -5.92
C TYR A 168 -0.13 -16.58 -7.46
N ARG A 169 -1.34 -16.61 -8.04
CA ARG A 169 -1.52 -16.78 -9.49
C ARG A 169 -2.22 -15.57 -10.09
N VAL A 170 -1.70 -15.15 -11.25
CA VAL A 170 -2.28 -14.15 -12.15
C VAL A 170 -2.38 -14.76 -13.53
N GLY A 171 -3.55 -14.71 -14.14
CA GLY A 171 -3.82 -15.39 -15.42
C GLY A 171 -3.61 -16.91 -15.32
N GLY A 172 -3.89 -17.51 -14.16
CA GLY A 172 -3.67 -18.94 -13.90
C GLY A 172 -2.22 -19.36 -13.73
N ARG A 173 -1.22 -18.47 -13.90
CA ARG A 173 0.22 -18.73 -13.76
C ARG A 173 0.76 -18.13 -12.45
N PRO A 174 1.69 -18.79 -11.75
CA PRO A 174 2.28 -18.24 -10.54
C PRO A 174 3.07 -16.97 -10.83
N VAL A 175 3.17 -16.08 -9.85
CA VAL A 175 4.04 -14.90 -9.85
C VAL A 175 5.06 -15.03 -8.73
N ALA A 176 6.27 -14.51 -8.96
CA ALA A 176 7.33 -14.45 -7.97
C ALA A 176 7.80 -12.99 -7.81
N LEU A 177 7.90 -12.53 -6.57
CA LEU A 177 8.41 -11.19 -6.29
C LEU A 177 9.90 -11.05 -6.67
N ALA A 178 10.62 -12.18 -6.74
CA ALA A 178 12.00 -12.25 -7.20
C ALA A 178 12.15 -11.89 -8.70
N ASP A 179 11.08 -11.97 -9.50
CA ASP A 179 11.11 -11.58 -10.91
C ASP A 179 11.12 -10.05 -11.10
N ILE A 180 10.86 -9.27 -10.04
CA ILE A 180 10.87 -7.80 -10.08
C ILE A 180 12.32 -7.33 -10.11
N GLU A 181 12.77 -6.79 -11.24
CA GLU A 181 14.13 -6.28 -11.45
C GLU A 181 14.23 -4.75 -11.31
N VAL A 182 13.10 -4.03 -11.41
CA VAL A 182 13.10 -2.57 -11.31
C VAL A 182 13.46 -2.11 -9.89
N PRO A 183 14.18 -0.97 -9.74
CA PRO A 183 14.54 -0.45 -8.43
C PRO A 183 13.30 -0.12 -7.60
N MET A 184 13.39 -0.42 -6.31
CA MET A 184 12.29 -0.23 -5.35
C MET A 184 12.62 0.78 -4.28
N PHE A 185 11.61 1.60 -3.92
CA PHE A 185 11.63 2.48 -2.76
C PHE A 185 10.50 2.05 -1.81
N ILE A 186 10.86 1.57 -0.61
CA ILE A 186 9.91 0.99 0.32
C ILE A 186 9.89 1.77 1.62
N VAL A 187 8.70 2.12 2.09
CA VAL A 187 8.51 2.90 3.31
C VAL A 187 7.72 2.08 4.33
N GLY A 188 8.36 1.80 5.47
CA GLY A 188 7.70 1.30 6.67
C GLY A 188 7.53 2.39 7.72
N THR A 189 6.56 2.24 8.63
CA THR A 189 6.33 3.19 9.71
C THR A 189 6.49 2.54 11.08
N VAL A 190 7.21 3.21 12.00
CA VAL A 190 7.65 2.63 13.29
C VAL A 190 6.50 2.13 14.16
N ARG A 191 5.35 2.81 14.12
CA ARG A 191 4.17 2.51 14.96
C ARG A 191 3.00 2.02 14.13
N ASP A 192 3.28 1.24 13.12
CA ASP A 192 2.26 0.64 12.27
C ASP A 192 1.70 -0.63 12.93
N HIS A 193 0.38 -0.64 13.13
CA HIS A 193 -0.35 -1.78 13.65
C HIS A 193 -1.19 -2.47 12.56
N VAL A 194 -1.16 -1.93 11.32
CA VAL A 194 -1.86 -2.48 10.15
C VAL A 194 -0.90 -3.24 9.25
N ALA A 195 0.26 -2.62 8.96
CA ALA A 195 1.35 -3.20 8.19
C ALA A 195 2.67 -3.03 8.97
N PRO A 196 2.95 -3.90 9.96
CA PRO A 196 4.15 -3.80 10.78
C PRO A 196 5.41 -3.69 9.93
N TRP A 197 6.28 -2.72 10.24
CA TRP A 197 7.45 -2.45 9.40
C TRP A 197 8.40 -3.67 9.21
N PRO A 198 8.53 -4.64 10.16
CA PRO A 198 9.31 -5.83 9.90
C PRO A 198 8.72 -6.69 8.78
N SER A 199 7.37 -6.75 8.67
CA SER A 199 6.70 -7.41 7.54
C SER A 199 6.96 -6.66 6.22
N VAL A 200 6.83 -5.34 6.21
CA VAL A 200 7.15 -4.50 5.04
C VAL A 200 8.62 -4.65 4.62
N TYR A 201 9.53 -4.78 5.59
CA TYR A 201 10.97 -4.98 5.35
C TYR A 201 11.31 -6.30 4.66
N LYS A 202 10.44 -7.32 4.79
CA LYS A 202 10.68 -8.66 4.20
C LYS A 202 10.78 -8.67 2.68
N MET A 203 10.43 -7.58 1.99
CA MET A 203 10.72 -7.46 0.57
C MET A 203 12.22 -7.61 0.27
N HIS A 204 13.10 -7.32 1.22
CA HIS A 204 14.54 -7.62 1.14
C HIS A 204 14.88 -9.11 1.03
N LEU A 205 13.98 -10.01 1.46
CA LEU A 205 14.11 -11.46 1.32
C LEU A 205 13.47 -11.99 0.04
N LEU A 206 12.54 -11.21 -0.56
CA LEU A 206 11.67 -11.68 -1.63
C LEU A 206 12.10 -11.17 -3.01
N SER A 207 13.05 -10.22 -3.07
CA SER A 207 13.59 -9.70 -4.33
C SER A 207 15.08 -9.36 -4.19
N ASP A 208 15.82 -9.60 -5.27
CA ASP A 208 17.25 -9.27 -5.39
C ASP A 208 17.48 -7.90 -6.06
N ALA A 209 16.44 -7.18 -6.47
CA ALA A 209 16.55 -5.85 -7.06
C ALA A 209 17.15 -4.82 -6.08
N GLU A 210 17.65 -3.69 -6.62
CA GLU A 210 18.02 -2.54 -5.80
C GLU A 210 16.83 -2.08 -4.95
N LEU A 211 17.02 -1.97 -3.64
CA LEU A 211 15.97 -1.63 -2.71
C LEU A 211 16.42 -0.55 -1.73
N THR A 212 15.79 0.63 -1.80
CA THR A 212 15.93 1.68 -0.79
C THR A 212 14.82 1.54 0.23
N PHE A 213 15.17 1.27 1.48
CA PHE A 213 14.20 1.17 2.57
C PHE A 213 14.23 2.41 3.46
N VAL A 214 13.05 2.92 3.77
CA VAL A 214 12.82 4.01 4.72
C VAL A 214 12.00 3.51 5.88
N LEU A 215 12.48 3.75 7.10
CA LEU A 215 11.70 3.57 8.33
C LEU A 215 11.40 4.93 8.92
N THR A 216 10.16 5.41 8.82
CA THR A 216 9.76 6.74 9.26
C THR A 216 8.99 6.70 10.58
N SER A 217 9.13 7.76 11.37
CA SER A 217 8.35 7.97 12.59
C SER A 217 6.86 8.12 12.28
N GLY A 218 5.99 7.66 13.18
CA GLY A 218 4.54 7.73 13.00
C GLY A 218 3.88 6.37 12.86
N GLY A 219 2.59 6.36 12.60
CA GLY A 219 1.79 5.17 12.34
C GLY A 219 1.41 5.08 10.85
N HIS A 220 0.57 4.12 10.51
CA HIS A 220 0.22 3.72 9.15
C HIS A 220 -0.03 4.89 8.18
N ASN A 221 -0.89 5.83 8.53
CA ASN A 221 -1.20 6.99 7.70
C ASN A 221 -0.27 8.18 8.00
N ALA A 222 -0.14 8.52 9.28
CA ALA A 222 0.61 9.71 9.71
C ALA A 222 2.13 9.60 9.49
N GLY A 223 2.69 8.40 9.36
CA GLY A 223 4.09 8.20 8.99
C GLY A 223 4.33 8.40 7.49
N VAL A 224 3.36 8.02 6.66
CA VAL A 224 3.40 8.22 5.21
C VAL A 224 3.16 9.69 4.86
N VAL A 225 2.13 10.32 5.46
CA VAL A 225 1.87 11.76 5.32
C VAL A 225 2.83 12.51 6.25
N SER A 226 3.96 12.91 5.69
CA SER A 226 5.09 13.51 6.43
C SER A 226 5.72 14.65 5.61
N GLU A 227 4.95 15.70 5.37
CA GLU A 227 5.35 16.86 4.57
C GLU A 227 6.60 17.56 5.14
N PRO A 228 7.45 18.18 4.30
CA PRO A 228 8.58 18.96 4.76
C PRO A 228 8.15 20.08 5.73
N GLY A 229 8.87 20.21 6.84
CA GLY A 229 8.55 21.17 7.89
C GLY A 229 7.58 20.64 8.96
N HIS A 230 7.04 19.44 8.81
CA HIS A 230 6.25 18.82 9.87
C HIS A 230 7.09 18.59 11.13
N PRO A 231 6.67 19.11 12.31
CA PRO A 231 7.46 19.01 13.52
C PRO A 231 7.58 17.56 14.02
N ARG A 232 8.71 17.23 14.63
CA ARG A 232 8.95 15.93 15.30
C ARG A 232 8.87 14.73 14.36
N ARG A 233 9.23 14.91 13.09
CA ARG A 233 9.43 13.80 12.15
C ARG A 233 10.89 13.39 12.14
N SER A 234 11.11 12.10 11.97
CA SER A 234 12.43 11.51 11.77
C SER A 234 12.31 10.24 10.94
N PHE A 235 13.40 9.86 10.28
CA PHE A 235 13.45 8.65 9.46
C PHE A 235 14.85 8.09 9.37
N GLN A 236 14.94 6.80 9.11
CA GLN A 236 16.16 6.10 8.73
C GLN A 236 16.03 5.69 7.26
N ILE A 237 17.12 5.73 6.51
CA ILE A 237 17.15 5.37 5.09
C ILE A 237 18.45 4.68 4.74
N ALA A 238 18.37 3.56 4.04
CA ALA A 238 19.52 2.90 3.44
C ALA A 238 19.11 2.17 2.17
N THR A 239 20.05 2.05 1.24
CA THR A 239 19.88 1.32 -0.02
C THR A 239 20.71 0.06 0.02
N ARG A 240 20.09 -1.08 -0.31
CA ARG A 240 20.74 -2.34 -0.63
C ARG A 240 20.88 -2.39 -2.16
N ALA A 241 22.10 -2.53 -2.66
CA ALA A 241 22.30 -2.74 -4.08
C ALA A 241 21.78 -4.13 -4.52
N ALA A 242 21.52 -4.28 -5.81
CA ALA A 242 21.10 -5.55 -6.37
C ALA A 242 22.12 -6.65 -6.05
N GLY A 243 21.66 -7.77 -5.52
CA GLY A 243 22.49 -8.92 -5.14
C GLY A 243 23.28 -8.78 -3.84
N ASP A 244 23.19 -7.65 -3.12
CA ASP A 244 23.78 -7.49 -1.80
C ASP A 244 23.12 -8.40 -0.75
N ARG A 245 23.88 -8.74 0.29
CA ARG A 245 23.40 -9.59 1.37
C ARG A 245 22.24 -8.96 2.14
N TYR A 246 21.32 -9.82 2.56
CA TYR A 246 20.28 -9.45 3.51
C TYR A 246 20.86 -9.07 4.87
N ILE A 247 20.31 -8.04 5.47
CA ILE A 247 20.58 -7.61 6.86
C ILE A 247 19.29 -7.79 7.65
N ASP A 248 19.38 -8.34 8.85
CA ASP A 248 18.25 -8.47 9.77
C ASP A 248 17.61 -7.10 10.06
N PRO A 249 16.27 -7.00 10.14
CA PRO A 249 15.59 -5.71 10.31
C PRO A 249 15.99 -4.98 11.60
N GLN A 250 16.23 -5.70 12.71
CA GLN A 250 16.63 -5.06 13.96
C GLN A 250 18.07 -4.55 13.89
N LEU A 251 18.96 -5.31 13.25
CA LEU A 251 20.34 -4.88 12.99
C LEU A 251 20.36 -3.68 12.04
N TRP A 252 19.58 -3.73 10.94
CA TRP A 252 19.43 -2.60 10.02
C TRP A 252 19.01 -1.33 10.75
N ARG A 253 17.99 -1.45 11.62
CA ARG A 253 17.49 -0.33 12.42
C ARG A 253 18.53 0.22 13.40
N ALA A 254 19.34 -0.65 14.00
CA ALA A 254 20.38 -0.26 14.96
C ALA A 254 21.56 0.45 14.28
N GLU A 255 21.92 0.03 13.07
CA GLU A 255 23.09 0.52 12.35
C GLU A 255 22.79 1.71 11.43
N THR A 256 21.55 1.86 10.95
CA THR A 256 21.18 2.95 10.04
C THR A 256 21.02 4.27 10.79
N PRO A 257 21.71 5.35 10.38
CA PRO A 257 21.63 6.65 11.04
C PRO A 257 20.20 7.24 10.98
N MET A 258 19.82 7.92 12.07
CA MET A 258 18.58 8.68 12.14
C MET A 258 18.75 10.05 11.48
N ASN A 259 17.79 10.41 10.64
CA ASN A 259 17.66 11.72 10.03
C ASN A 259 16.46 12.43 10.62
N GLU A 260 16.58 13.73 10.87
CA GLU A 260 15.48 14.57 11.32
C GLU A 260 14.66 15.10 10.13
N GLY A 261 13.36 15.25 10.33
CA GLY A 261 12.44 15.81 9.34
C GLY A 261 11.73 14.78 8.48
N SER A 262 11.29 15.25 7.32
CA SER A 262 10.49 14.49 6.34
C SER A 262 11.37 13.59 5.45
N TRP A 263 10.90 12.39 5.17
CA TRP A 263 11.52 11.48 4.20
C TRP A 263 11.18 11.85 2.73
N TRP A 264 10.18 12.70 2.48
CA TRP A 264 9.74 13.06 1.13
C TRP A 264 10.82 13.68 0.25
N PRO A 265 11.71 14.57 0.74
CA PRO A 265 12.81 15.09 -0.07
C PRO A 265 13.76 13.99 -0.58
N ALA A 266 14.04 12.97 0.24
CA ALA A 266 14.88 11.85 -0.17
C ALA A 266 14.19 11.02 -1.27
N TRP A 267 12.89 10.77 -1.12
CA TRP A 267 12.09 10.09 -2.14
C TRP A 267 11.98 10.90 -3.44
N GLN A 268 11.75 12.21 -3.35
CA GLN A 268 11.74 13.09 -4.53
C GLN A 268 13.07 13.05 -5.29
N GLN A 269 14.19 13.08 -4.57
CA GLN A 269 15.52 12.96 -5.18
C GLN A 269 15.70 11.58 -5.86
N TRP A 270 15.27 10.50 -5.20
CA TRP A 270 15.33 9.16 -5.73
C TRP A 270 14.51 9.01 -7.03
N LEU A 271 13.29 9.58 -7.09
CA LEU A 271 12.47 9.62 -8.29
C LEU A 271 13.09 10.46 -9.41
N ALA A 272 13.64 11.63 -9.06
CA ALA A 272 14.26 12.53 -10.04
C ALA A 272 15.46 11.88 -10.76
N GLN A 273 16.23 11.03 -10.06
CA GLN A 273 17.34 10.27 -10.66
C GLN A 273 16.86 9.19 -11.66
N ARG A 274 15.59 8.81 -11.61
CA ARG A 274 14.94 7.79 -12.45
C ARG A 274 13.91 8.36 -13.42
N SER A 275 13.98 9.68 -13.63
CA SER A 275 13.08 10.41 -14.53
C SER A 275 13.87 11.09 -15.62
N ALA A 276 13.32 11.16 -16.83
CA ALA A 276 13.99 11.71 -18.03
C ALA A 276 14.14 13.24 -18.03
N GLY A 277 13.80 13.92 -16.92
CA GLY A 277 13.88 15.36 -16.80
C GLY A 277 12.53 16.07 -16.97
N ARG A 278 12.57 17.40 -17.10
CA ARG A 278 11.36 18.21 -17.21
C ARG A 278 10.93 18.36 -18.66
N VAL A 279 9.66 18.07 -18.93
CA VAL A 279 9.00 18.27 -20.22
C VAL A 279 7.78 19.16 -20.02
N ALA A 280 7.29 19.77 -21.10
CA ALA A 280 6.02 20.49 -21.06
C ALA A 280 4.89 19.49 -20.70
N PRO A 281 3.94 19.86 -19.84
CA PRO A 281 2.82 18.97 -19.55
C PRO A 281 2.00 18.71 -20.82
N PRO A 282 1.43 17.50 -20.99
CA PRO A 282 0.54 17.22 -22.10
C PRO A 282 -0.70 18.12 -22.05
N ALA A 283 -1.35 18.33 -23.19
CA ALA A 283 -2.64 19.01 -23.21
C ALA A 283 -3.68 18.24 -22.38
N MET A 284 -4.61 18.96 -21.77
CA MET A 284 -5.68 18.34 -20.98
C MET A 284 -6.48 17.35 -21.83
N GLY A 285 -6.62 16.10 -21.33
CA GLY A 285 -7.24 15.00 -22.06
C GLY A 285 -6.32 14.29 -23.07
N GLY A 286 -5.09 14.78 -23.32
CA GLY A 286 -4.16 14.20 -24.29
C GLY A 286 -4.79 14.16 -25.69
N THR A 287 -4.92 12.95 -26.26
CA THR A 287 -5.60 12.72 -27.56
C THR A 287 -7.11 12.54 -27.43
N GLN A 288 -7.66 12.52 -26.23
CA GLN A 288 -9.09 12.35 -25.96
C GLN A 288 -9.73 13.66 -25.50
N ALA A 289 -11.04 13.78 -25.66
CA ALA A 289 -11.78 14.92 -25.13
C ALA A 289 -11.74 14.91 -23.58
N PRO A 290 -11.58 16.07 -22.91
CA PRO A 290 -11.66 16.17 -21.46
C PRO A 290 -12.99 15.63 -20.93
N LEU A 291 -12.93 14.88 -19.83
CA LEU A 291 -14.11 14.27 -19.20
C LEU A 291 -14.94 15.26 -18.38
N GLY A 292 -14.40 16.39 -18.01
CA GLY A 292 -15.03 17.42 -17.17
C GLY A 292 -14.09 17.92 -16.07
N ASP A 293 -14.55 18.87 -15.29
CA ASP A 293 -13.77 19.47 -14.20
C ASP A 293 -13.63 18.54 -13.00
N ALA A 294 -12.48 18.60 -12.33
CA ALA A 294 -12.27 17.93 -11.05
C ALA A 294 -13.18 18.56 -9.96
N PRO A 295 -13.63 17.77 -8.97
CA PRO A 295 -13.30 16.37 -8.71
C PRO A 295 -14.16 15.35 -9.47
N GLY A 296 -14.99 15.77 -10.42
CA GLY A 296 -15.93 14.94 -11.14
C GLY A 296 -17.15 14.55 -10.31
N THR A 297 -17.93 13.59 -10.81
CA THR A 297 -19.21 13.18 -10.18
C THR A 297 -19.08 11.95 -9.28
N TYR A 298 -18.03 11.13 -9.46
CA TYR A 298 -17.84 9.88 -8.70
C TYR A 298 -17.72 10.12 -7.20
N VAL A 299 -16.98 11.14 -6.79
CA VAL A 299 -16.77 11.50 -5.37
C VAL A 299 -18.07 11.89 -4.65
N ALA A 300 -19.10 12.29 -5.38
CA ALA A 300 -20.41 12.64 -4.83
C ALA A 300 -21.38 11.44 -4.76
N MET A 301 -21.00 10.27 -5.29
CA MET A 301 -21.83 9.06 -5.25
C MET A 301 -21.76 8.44 -3.84
N ARG A 302 -22.95 8.15 -3.25
CA ARG A 302 -23.11 7.53 -1.92
C ARG A 302 -23.58 6.08 -2.02
#